data_1177cb642c3c3bc8c3cbe2db87f7a8c1
#
_entry.id   1177cb642c3c3bc8c3cbe2db87f7a8c1
#
_cell.length_a   1.000
_cell.length_b   1.000
_cell.length_c   1.000
_cell.angle_alpha   90.00
_cell.angle_beta   90.00
_cell.angle_gamma   90.00
#
_symmetry.space_group_name_H-M   'P 1'
#
loop_
_entity.id
_entity.type
_entity.pdbx_description
1 polymer ?
#
loop_
_entity_poly.entity_id
_entity_poly.type
_entity_poly.pdbx_seq_one_letter_code
_entity_poly.pdbx_strand_id
1 'polypeptide(L)'
;AVAQIASSQYGGQSITLSHLAPFVDISRKKYRRIVAENMKNEGIEVTEEQINALAEKNVKEEIKRGVQILQYQVITLMTTNGQAPFVTVFMYLNEVEESLRNDLAMIIEEVLKQRLLGIKNEKGVFVTPAFPKLIYVLEEDNISEDSPYWYLTELAARCTAKRMVPDYISEKVMKELKEGNCYPCMGCRSFLTVYKDENNKPKFYGRFNQGVVTLNLVDIACSSGKDMDKFWDIFDERLDLCYKALMCRHERLKNTPSDVAPILWQYGALARLKKGETLDKLLYNGYSTISLGYAGLYECVKYMTGKSHTD
;
A
#
# COMPACT_ATOMS: atom_id res chain seq x y z
N ALA A 1 3.16 -6.94 13.84
CA ALA A 1 2.52 -5.60 13.82
C ALA A 1 1.45 -5.52 12.73
N VAL A 2 1.84 -5.60 11.42
CA VAL A 2 0.90 -5.44 10.27
C VAL A 2 -0.35 -6.33 10.41
N ALA A 3 -0.15 -7.61 10.67
CA ALA A 3 -1.24 -8.58 10.81
C ALA A 3 -2.14 -8.29 12.02
N GLN A 4 -1.56 -7.85 13.14
CA GLN A 4 -2.32 -7.50 14.33
C GLN A 4 -3.14 -6.23 14.14
N ILE A 5 -2.60 -5.24 13.43
CA ILE A 5 -3.35 -4.03 13.05
C ILE A 5 -4.51 -4.40 12.13
N ALA A 6 -4.29 -5.26 11.14
CA ALA A 6 -5.33 -5.76 10.26
C ALA A 6 -6.47 -6.46 11.01
N SER A 7 -6.18 -7.13 12.12
CA SER A 7 -7.19 -7.76 12.98
C SER A 7 -7.99 -6.77 13.83
N SER A 8 -7.53 -5.54 13.97
CA SER A 8 -8.15 -4.50 14.81
C SER A 8 -8.96 -3.48 14.02
N GLN A 9 -9.04 -3.62 12.70
CA GLN A 9 -9.75 -2.69 11.83
C GLN A 9 -10.44 -3.42 10.66
N TYR A 10 -11.49 -2.82 10.12
CA TYR A 10 -12.03 -3.18 8.81
C TYR A 10 -11.34 -2.39 7.70
N GLY A 11 -11.22 -3.00 6.52
CA GLY A 11 -10.60 -2.37 5.36
C GLY A 11 -9.10 -2.58 5.28
N GLY A 12 -8.45 -1.80 4.40
CA GLY A 12 -7.05 -1.98 4.07
C GLY A 12 -6.11 -1.15 4.93
N GLN A 13 -4.86 -1.57 4.94
CA GLN A 13 -3.74 -0.78 5.43
C GLN A 13 -2.65 -0.71 4.36
N SER A 14 -2.05 0.45 4.21
CA SER A 14 -0.91 0.64 3.32
C SER A 14 0.38 0.74 4.14
N ILE A 15 1.38 0.01 3.69
CA ILE A 15 2.74 0.05 4.24
C ILE A 15 3.71 0.40 3.12
N THR A 16 4.83 0.99 3.47
CA THR A 16 5.93 1.24 2.54
C THR A 16 7.12 0.34 2.86
N LEU A 17 7.88 -0.01 1.83
CA LEU A 17 9.14 -0.75 1.98
C LEU A 17 10.31 0.16 2.41
N SER A 18 10.18 1.47 2.27
CA SER A 18 11.21 2.45 2.63
C SER A 18 11.69 2.31 4.07
N HIS A 19 10.78 1.99 4.99
CA HIS A 19 11.12 1.76 6.40
C HIS A 19 12.02 0.54 6.64
N LEU A 20 12.16 -0.36 5.65
CA LEU A 20 13.04 -1.53 5.75
C LEU A 20 14.45 -1.27 5.23
N ALA A 21 14.64 -0.27 4.37
CA ALA A 21 15.92 0.03 3.76
C ALA A 21 17.08 0.23 4.76
N PRO A 22 16.91 0.99 5.87
CA PRO A 22 17.98 1.15 6.86
C PRO A 22 18.44 -0.15 7.51
N PHE A 23 17.56 -1.16 7.59
CA PHE A 23 17.92 -2.46 8.17
C PHE A 23 18.81 -3.30 7.25
N VAL A 24 18.81 -3.02 5.95
CA VAL A 24 19.72 -3.71 5.00
C VAL A 24 21.17 -3.35 5.31
N ASP A 25 21.47 -2.09 5.59
CA ASP A 25 22.83 -1.67 5.98
C ASP A 25 23.23 -2.29 7.33
N ILE A 26 22.33 -2.37 8.29
CA ILE A 26 22.57 -3.07 9.57
C ILE A 26 22.90 -4.53 9.33
N SER A 27 22.17 -5.21 8.46
CA SER A 27 22.41 -6.60 8.09
C SER A 27 23.76 -6.76 7.36
N ARG A 28 24.11 -5.81 6.48
CA ARG A 28 25.41 -5.78 5.79
C ARG A 28 26.57 -5.71 6.76
N LYS A 29 26.52 -4.80 7.73
CA LYS A 29 27.51 -4.68 8.81
C LYS A 29 27.62 -5.95 9.65
N LYS A 30 26.48 -6.55 10.00
CA LYS A 30 26.40 -7.83 10.70
C LYS A 30 27.11 -8.95 9.92
N TYR A 31 26.79 -9.10 8.64
CA TYR A 31 27.37 -10.17 7.83
C TYR A 31 28.86 -9.96 7.52
N ARG A 32 29.34 -8.73 7.34
CA ARG A 32 30.78 -8.45 7.24
C ARG A 32 31.53 -8.98 8.46
N ARG A 33 31.03 -8.69 9.66
CA ARG A 33 31.65 -9.19 10.89
C ARG A 33 31.59 -10.73 10.95
N ILE A 34 30.46 -11.35 10.70
CA ILE A 34 30.31 -12.80 10.73
C ILE A 34 31.25 -13.50 9.74
N VAL A 35 31.32 -12.99 8.50
CA VAL A 35 32.20 -13.55 7.47
C VAL A 35 33.67 -13.42 7.89
N ALA A 36 34.11 -12.26 8.36
CA ALA A 36 35.47 -12.05 8.81
C ALA A 36 35.84 -12.98 9.98
N GLU A 37 34.98 -13.11 10.97
CA GLU A 37 35.17 -14.00 12.11
C GLU A 37 35.23 -15.50 11.68
N ASN A 38 34.36 -15.93 10.80
CA ASN A 38 34.34 -17.31 10.32
C ASN A 38 35.62 -17.65 9.53
N MET A 39 36.04 -16.79 8.60
CA MET A 39 37.26 -16.99 7.82
C MET A 39 38.49 -17.03 8.70
N LYS A 40 38.57 -16.15 9.68
CA LYS A 40 39.65 -16.14 10.67
C LYS A 40 39.72 -17.44 11.49
N ASN A 41 38.56 -17.93 11.93
CA ASN A 41 38.45 -19.18 12.73
C ASN A 41 38.82 -20.43 11.91
N GLU A 42 38.57 -20.39 10.60
CA GLU A 42 38.96 -21.46 9.67
C GLU A 42 40.40 -21.33 9.17
N GLY A 43 41.13 -20.27 9.56
CA GLY A 43 42.48 -20.02 9.12
C GLY A 43 42.61 -19.60 7.65
N ILE A 44 41.51 -19.10 7.04
CA ILE A 44 41.47 -18.68 5.64
C ILE A 44 41.76 -17.18 5.56
N GLU A 45 42.78 -16.82 4.85
CA GLU A 45 43.07 -15.44 4.53
C GLU A 45 42.16 -14.92 3.43
N VAL A 46 41.43 -13.85 3.68
CA VAL A 46 40.50 -13.20 2.73
C VAL A 46 40.75 -11.70 2.68
N THR A 47 40.55 -11.13 1.51
CA THR A 47 40.61 -9.67 1.32
C THR A 47 39.29 -9.02 1.80
N GLU A 48 39.37 -7.72 2.09
CA GLU A 48 38.16 -6.90 2.39
C GLU A 48 37.11 -7.00 1.27
N GLU A 49 37.53 -7.06 0.03
CA GLU A 49 36.65 -7.18 -1.13
C GLU A 49 35.91 -8.53 -1.12
N GLN A 50 36.60 -9.61 -0.79
CA GLN A 50 35.98 -10.95 -0.65
C GLN A 50 35.02 -11.00 0.52
N ILE A 51 35.36 -10.38 1.66
CA ILE A 51 34.45 -10.27 2.80
C ILE A 51 33.18 -9.52 2.39
N ASN A 52 33.32 -8.39 1.68
CA ASN A 52 32.19 -7.59 1.22
C ASN A 52 31.30 -8.38 0.24
N ALA A 53 31.88 -9.08 -0.72
CA ALA A 53 31.13 -9.88 -1.69
C ALA A 53 30.33 -11.02 -1.03
N LEU A 54 30.93 -11.72 -0.06
CA LEU A 54 30.25 -12.77 0.71
C LEU A 54 29.15 -12.19 1.62
N ALA A 55 29.41 -11.04 2.25
CA ALA A 55 28.43 -10.34 3.06
C ALA A 55 27.20 -9.92 2.22
N GLU A 56 27.42 -9.34 1.03
CA GLU A 56 26.32 -8.96 0.13
C GLU A 56 25.49 -10.17 -0.34
N LYS A 57 26.13 -11.31 -0.57
CA LYS A 57 25.39 -12.56 -0.86
C LYS A 57 24.48 -12.95 0.30
N ASN A 58 24.96 -12.88 1.53
CA ASN A 58 24.17 -13.18 2.73
C ASN A 58 23.05 -12.15 2.94
N VAL A 59 23.28 -10.88 2.67
CA VAL A 59 22.24 -9.83 2.71
C VAL A 59 21.13 -10.14 1.72
N LYS A 60 21.45 -10.50 0.48
CA LYS A 60 20.43 -10.88 -0.53
C LYS A 60 19.60 -12.08 -0.07
N GLU A 61 20.23 -13.08 0.52
CA GLU A 61 19.49 -14.25 1.07
C GLU A 61 18.62 -13.86 2.30
N GLU A 62 19.06 -12.91 3.12
CA GLU A 62 18.25 -12.41 4.24
C GLU A 62 17.04 -11.62 3.73
N ILE A 63 17.22 -10.74 2.73
CA ILE A 63 16.11 -10.03 2.07
C ILE A 63 15.11 -11.03 1.48
N LYS A 64 15.58 -12.03 0.75
CA LYS A 64 14.73 -13.07 0.16
C LYS A 64 13.88 -13.78 1.22
N ARG A 65 14.50 -14.22 2.31
CA ARG A 65 13.78 -14.85 3.43
C ARG A 65 12.79 -13.89 4.09
N GLY A 66 13.19 -12.63 4.29
CA GLY A 66 12.32 -11.59 4.86
C GLY A 66 11.07 -11.35 4.01
N VAL A 67 11.21 -11.26 2.70
CA VAL A 67 10.10 -11.10 1.75
C VAL A 67 9.20 -12.35 1.76
N GLN A 68 9.79 -13.55 1.80
CA GLN A 68 9.01 -14.78 1.92
C GLN A 68 8.18 -14.83 3.22
N ILE A 69 8.78 -14.42 4.34
CA ILE A 69 8.07 -14.35 5.63
C ILE A 69 6.93 -13.35 5.57
N LEU A 70 7.17 -12.15 5.01
CA LEU A 70 6.12 -11.14 4.84
C LEU A 70 4.95 -11.70 4.01
N GLN A 71 5.26 -12.31 2.87
CA GLN A 71 4.26 -12.90 1.99
C GLN A 71 3.49 -14.03 2.67
N TYR A 72 4.18 -14.94 3.34
CA TYR A 72 3.58 -16.03 4.09
C TYR A 72 2.62 -15.52 5.18
N GLN A 73 3.06 -14.56 5.98
CA GLN A 73 2.23 -13.97 7.04
C GLN A 73 0.95 -13.30 6.50
N VAL A 74 1.07 -12.54 5.40
CA VAL A 74 -0.10 -11.88 4.80
C VAL A 74 -1.11 -12.89 4.24
N ILE A 75 -0.65 -14.02 3.72
CA ILE A 75 -1.52 -15.01 3.07
C ILE A 75 -2.16 -15.98 4.07
N THR A 76 -1.41 -16.38 5.09
CA THR A 76 -1.87 -17.39 6.05
C THR A 76 -2.65 -16.80 7.22
N LEU A 77 -2.55 -15.48 7.43
CA LEU A 77 -3.20 -14.83 8.55
C LEU A 77 -4.64 -14.49 8.21
N MET A 78 -5.55 -14.92 9.06
CA MET A 78 -6.95 -14.50 9.02
C MET A 78 -7.19 -13.50 10.15
N THR A 79 -7.89 -12.42 9.86
CA THR A 79 -8.28 -11.46 10.89
C THR A 79 -9.34 -12.07 11.81
N THR A 80 -9.51 -11.50 13.01
CA THR A 80 -10.57 -11.91 13.95
C THR A 80 -11.98 -11.78 13.35
N ASN A 81 -12.11 -10.95 12.32
CA ASN A 81 -13.38 -10.73 11.58
C ASN A 81 -13.60 -11.74 10.44
N GLY A 82 -12.72 -12.73 10.28
CA GLY A 82 -12.78 -13.70 9.20
C GLY A 82 -12.35 -13.16 7.83
N GLN A 83 -11.67 -12.02 7.77
CA GLN A 83 -11.14 -11.43 6.54
C GLN A 83 -9.66 -11.72 6.37
N ALA A 84 -9.22 -11.88 5.12
CA ALA A 84 -7.80 -11.83 4.80
C ALA A 84 -7.27 -10.40 5.05
N PRO A 85 -6.02 -10.23 5.54
CA PRO A 85 -5.44 -8.91 5.73
C PRO A 85 -5.34 -8.16 4.41
N PHE A 86 -6.11 -7.09 4.26
CA PHE A 86 -6.07 -6.23 3.08
C PHE A 86 -4.87 -5.28 3.19
N VAL A 87 -3.70 -5.78 2.79
CA VAL A 87 -2.43 -5.05 2.85
C VAL A 87 -2.04 -4.55 1.47
N THR A 88 -1.70 -3.28 1.38
CA THR A 88 -1.10 -2.65 0.20
C THR A 88 0.36 -2.31 0.51
N VAL A 89 1.27 -2.74 -0.35
CA VAL A 89 2.71 -2.45 -0.26
C VAL A 89 3.07 -1.40 -1.30
N PHE A 90 3.64 -0.31 -0.84
CA PHE A 90 4.07 0.82 -1.65
C PHE A 90 5.57 0.72 -1.92
N MET A 91 5.94 0.77 -3.20
CA MET A 91 7.29 0.63 -3.71
C MET A 91 7.69 1.94 -4.39
N TYR A 92 8.38 2.81 -3.65
CA TYR A 92 8.74 4.16 -4.05
C TYR A 92 10.19 4.46 -3.67
N LEU A 93 11.09 4.58 -4.65
CA LEU A 93 12.54 4.75 -4.41
C LEU A 93 12.87 6.13 -3.82
N ASN A 94 12.22 7.18 -4.31
CA ASN A 94 12.43 8.56 -3.83
C ASN A 94 11.84 8.83 -2.44
N GLU A 95 11.27 7.83 -1.78
CA GLU A 95 10.81 7.92 -0.39
C GLU A 95 11.97 7.84 0.62
N VAL A 96 13.14 7.39 0.20
CA VAL A 96 14.36 7.33 1.02
C VAL A 96 15.43 8.27 0.47
N GLU A 97 16.40 8.57 1.33
CA GLU A 97 17.62 9.28 0.91
C GLU A 97 18.39 8.48 -0.14
N GLU A 98 19.14 9.17 -1.00
CA GLU A 98 19.90 8.57 -2.11
C GLU A 98 20.80 7.43 -1.67
N SER A 99 21.43 7.55 -0.51
CA SER A 99 22.29 6.52 0.09
C SER A 99 21.58 5.19 0.37
N LEU A 100 20.27 5.19 0.53
CA LEU A 100 19.46 4.01 0.83
C LEU A 100 18.67 3.48 -0.39
N ARG A 101 18.72 4.17 -1.52
CA ARG A 101 17.94 3.78 -2.72
C ARG A 101 18.31 2.40 -3.24
N ASN A 102 19.61 2.07 -3.29
CA ASN A 102 20.07 0.75 -3.72
C ASN A 102 19.55 -0.35 -2.79
N ASP A 103 19.54 -0.12 -1.49
CA ASP A 103 19.06 -1.08 -0.50
C ASP A 103 17.54 -1.27 -0.62
N LEU A 104 16.79 -0.18 -0.83
CA LEU A 104 15.36 -0.26 -1.13
C LEU A 104 15.09 -0.97 -2.46
N ALA A 105 15.89 -0.68 -3.49
CA ALA A 105 15.77 -1.34 -4.79
C ALA A 105 15.94 -2.86 -4.70
N MET A 106 16.89 -3.34 -3.88
CA MET A 106 17.05 -4.79 -3.62
C MET A 106 15.81 -5.42 -3.00
N ILE A 107 15.15 -4.72 -2.08
CA ILE A 107 13.91 -5.21 -1.46
C ILE A 107 12.78 -5.23 -2.48
N ILE A 108 12.60 -4.15 -3.26
CA ILE A 108 11.58 -4.05 -4.32
C ILE A 108 11.78 -5.15 -5.37
N GLU A 109 13.01 -5.35 -5.82
CA GLU A 109 13.38 -6.40 -6.77
C GLU A 109 12.92 -7.78 -6.28
N GLU A 110 13.23 -8.11 -5.04
CA GLU A 110 12.87 -9.41 -4.46
C GLU A 110 11.35 -9.56 -4.29
N VAL A 111 10.64 -8.51 -3.89
CA VAL A 111 9.16 -8.52 -3.83
C VAL A 111 8.56 -8.81 -5.20
N LEU A 112 9.06 -8.16 -6.26
CA LEU A 112 8.60 -8.37 -7.62
C LEU A 112 8.95 -9.78 -8.14
N LYS A 113 10.16 -10.28 -7.86
CA LYS A 113 10.58 -11.65 -8.25
C LYS A 113 9.68 -12.71 -7.61
N GLN A 114 9.41 -12.60 -6.33
CA GLN A 114 8.54 -13.55 -5.63
C GLN A 114 7.09 -13.45 -6.10
N ARG A 115 6.60 -12.25 -6.39
CA ARG A 115 5.27 -12.08 -6.97
C ARG A 115 5.18 -12.68 -8.37
N LEU A 116 6.20 -12.48 -9.21
CA LEU A 116 6.29 -13.05 -10.55
C LEU A 116 6.27 -14.59 -10.50
N LEU A 117 6.98 -15.18 -9.56
CA LEU A 117 6.97 -16.63 -9.31
C LEU A 117 5.58 -17.11 -8.89
N GLY A 118 4.93 -16.40 -7.96
CA GLY A 118 3.66 -16.80 -7.34
C GLY A 118 3.85 -17.78 -6.19
N ILE A 119 2.74 -18.35 -5.74
CA ILE A 119 2.69 -19.28 -4.61
C ILE A 119 2.16 -20.61 -5.07
N LYS A 120 2.76 -21.70 -4.61
CA LYS A 120 2.24 -23.05 -4.85
C LYS A 120 0.98 -23.29 -4.02
N ASN A 121 -0.09 -23.69 -4.69
CA ASN A 121 -1.28 -24.22 -4.03
C ASN A 121 -1.08 -25.69 -3.64
N GLU A 122 -2.09 -26.30 -3.05
CA GLU A 122 -2.10 -27.72 -2.62
C GLU A 122 -1.82 -28.71 -3.76
N LYS A 123 -2.15 -28.32 -5.00
CA LYS A 123 -1.90 -29.10 -6.22
C LYS A 123 -0.52 -28.87 -6.82
N GLY A 124 0.34 -28.09 -6.17
CA GLY A 124 1.67 -27.73 -6.67
C GLY A 124 1.68 -26.71 -7.80
N VAL A 125 0.55 -26.10 -8.15
CA VAL A 125 0.42 -25.09 -9.19
C VAL A 125 0.71 -23.72 -8.61
N PHE A 126 1.50 -22.92 -9.33
CA PHE A 126 1.78 -21.54 -8.94
C PHE A 126 0.61 -20.61 -9.28
N VAL A 127 0.02 -20.02 -8.25
CA VAL A 127 -1.10 -19.08 -8.34
C VAL A 127 -0.68 -17.69 -7.89
N THR A 128 -1.42 -16.66 -8.30
CA THR A 128 -1.23 -15.29 -7.83
C THR A 128 -1.95 -15.10 -6.50
N PRO A 129 -1.27 -14.72 -5.42
CA PRO A 129 -1.94 -14.37 -4.17
C PRO A 129 -2.70 -13.06 -4.32
N ALA A 130 -3.88 -12.97 -3.68
CA ALA A 130 -4.68 -11.74 -3.67
C ALA A 130 -3.96 -10.59 -2.94
N PHE A 131 -3.24 -10.91 -1.85
CA PHE A 131 -2.51 -9.95 -1.02
C PHE A 131 -1.06 -10.40 -0.80
N PRO A 132 -0.16 -9.44 -0.47
CA PRO A 132 -0.36 -7.99 -0.45
C PRO A 132 -0.62 -7.45 -1.85
N LYS A 133 -1.43 -6.39 -1.95
CA LYS A 133 -1.53 -5.59 -3.16
C LYS A 133 -0.23 -4.80 -3.34
N LEU A 134 0.28 -4.73 -4.56
CA LEU A 134 1.53 -4.04 -4.87
C LEU A 134 1.26 -2.77 -5.67
N ILE A 135 1.86 -1.66 -5.24
CA ILE A 135 1.83 -0.37 -5.94
C ILE A 135 3.27 0.02 -6.26
N TYR A 136 3.57 0.20 -7.53
CA TYR A 136 4.88 0.59 -8.04
C TYR A 136 4.84 2.04 -8.53
N VAL A 137 5.77 2.88 -8.07
CA VAL A 137 5.85 4.28 -8.48
C VAL A 137 6.78 4.41 -9.68
N LEU A 138 6.30 5.08 -10.71
CA LEU A 138 7.07 5.47 -11.88
C LEU A 138 7.72 6.82 -11.58
N GLU A 139 9.05 6.83 -11.55
CA GLU A 139 9.94 7.94 -11.16
C GLU A 139 10.94 8.22 -12.28
N GLU A 140 11.58 9.39 -12.29
CA GLU A 140 12.60 9.71 -13.31
C GLU A 140 13.71 8.66 -13.36
N ASP A 141 14.13 8.14 -12.21
CA ASP A 141 15.20 7.17 -12.09
C ASP A 141 14.83 5.75 -12.56
N ASN A 142 13.58 5.51 -12.99
CA ASN A 142 13.13 4.17 -13.40
C ASN A 142 12.23 4.11 -14.64
N ILE A 143 11.94 5.25 -15.32
CA ILE A 143 11.00 5.28 -16.46
C ILE A 143 11.66 5.21 -17.82
N SER A 144 12.96 5.34 -17.94
CA SER A 144 13.70 5.25 -19.20
C SER A 144 14.75 4.14 -19.16
N GLU A 145 15.07 3.57 -20.33
CA GLU A 145 16.07 2.50 -20.45
C GLU A 145 17.46 2.90 -19.93
N ASP A 146 17.79 4.18 -19.99
CA ASP A 146 19.07 4.73 -19.50
C ASP A 146 19.06 5.01 -17.99
N SER A 147 17.93 4.88 -17.31
CA SER A 147 17.84 5.18 -15.88
C SER A 147 18.38 4.05 -15.01
N PRO A 148 18.98 4.35 -13.84
CA PRO A 148 19.70 3.38 -13.03
C PRO A 148 18.80 2.24 -12.50
N TYR A 149 17.51 2.48 -12.37
CA TYR A 149 16.56 1.51 -11.84
C TYR A 149 15.54 1.03 -12.89
N TRP A 150 15.82 1.22 -14.20
CA TRP A 150 14.97 0.72 -15.28
C TRP A 150 14.68 -0.78 -15.16
N TYR A 151 15.65 -1.57 -14.75
CA TYR A 151 15.49 -3.02 -14.56
C TYR A 151 14.35 -3.39 -13.61
N LEU A 152 14.01 -2.53 -12.63
CA LEU A 152 12.86 -2.73 -11.74
C LEU A 152 11.54 -2.54 -12.49
N THR A 153 11.47 -1.54 -13.36
CA THR A 153 10.28 -1.29 -14.20
C THR A 153 10.06 -2.41 -15.21
N GLU A 154 11.14 -2.89 -15.82
CA GLU A 154 11.07 -4.07 -16.69
C GLU A 154 10.57 -5.30 -15.93
N LEU A 155 11.09 -5.54 -14.74
CA LEU A 155 10.64 -6.64 -13.87
C LEU A 155 9.18 -6.46 -13.42
N ALA A 156 8.76 -5.24 -13.09
CA ALA A 156 7.39 -4.91 -12.75
C ALA A 156 6.44 -5.17 -13.94
N ALA A 157 6.83 -4.75 -15.14
CA ALA A 157 6.07 -5.01 -16.37
C ALA A 157 5.92 -6.51 -16.65
N ARG A 158 6.98 -7.29 -16.52
CA ARG A 158 6.93 -8.76 -16.63
C ARG A 158 6.00 -9.38 -15.58
N CYS A 159 6.03 -8.83 -14.36
CA CYS A 159 5.14 -9.26 -13.28
C CYS A 159 3.69 -8.95 -13.63
N THR A 160 3.39 -7.76 -14.13
CA THR A 160 2.05 -7.35 -14.55
C THR A 160 1.53 -8.22 -15.68
N ALA A 161 2.32 -8.50 -16.69
CA ALA A 161 1.93 -9.36 -17.82
C ALA A 161 1.53 -10.78 -17.37
N LYS A 162 2.13 -11.30 -16.31
CA LYS A 162 1.87 -12.65 -15.82
C LYS A 162 0.87 -12.71 -14.66
N ARG A 163 0.85 -11.68 -13.82
CA ARG A 163 0.15 -11.70 -12.51
C ARG A 163 -0.88 -10.59 -12.33
N MET A 164 -1.02 -9.68 -13.30
CA MET A 164 -1.92 -8.52 -13.25
C MET A 164 -1.58 -7.54 -12.10
N VAL A 165 -0.37 -7.56 -11.59
CA VAL A 165 0.19 -6.68 -10.55
C VAL A 165 1.68 -6.46 -10.81
N PRO A 166 2.28 -5.34 -10.36
CA PRO A 166 1.72 -4.26 -9.53
C PRO A 166 0.81 -3.31 -10.29
N ASP A 167 0.04 -2.49 -9.55
CA ASP A 167 -0.55 -1.25 -10.06
C ASP A 167 0.52 -0.16 -10.11
N TYR A 168 0.36 0.82 -11.01
CA TYR A 168 1.33 1.89 -11.23
C TYR A 168 0.81 3.24 -10.79
N ILE A 169 1.68 4.07 -10.22
CA ILE A 169 1.43 5.47 -9.89
C ILE A 169 2.54 6.31 -10.52
N SER A 170 2.17 7.40 -11.20
CA SER A 170 3.13 8.38 -11.68
C SER A 170 3.50 9.35 -10.55
N GLU A 171 4.79 9.40 -10.18
CA GLU A 171 5.30 10.38 -9.23
C GLU A 171 5.00 11.82 -9.67
N LYS A 172 5.25 12.13 -10.96
CA LYS A 172 5.01 13.44 -11.54
C LYS A 172 3.56 13.89 -11.33
N VAL A 173 2.60 13.06 -11.73
CA VAL A 173 1.17 13.37 -11.59
C VAL A 173 0.77 13.49 -10.12
N MET A 174 1.30 12.63 -9.25
CA MET A 174 1.04 12.72 -7.82
C MET A 174 1.55 14.03 -7.24
N LYS A 175 2.77 14.44 -7.57
CA LYS A 175 3.34 15.72 -7.12
C LYS A 175 2.54 16.92 -7.60
N GLU A 176 2.06 16.91 -8.85
CA GLU A 176 1.19 17.94 -9.41
C GLU A 176 -0.14 18.05 -8.64
N LEU A 177 -0.78 16.92 -8.31
CA LEU A 177 -2.10 16.89 -7.67
C LEU A 177 -2.05 16.97 -6.13
N LYS A 178 -0.89 16.75 -5.51
CA LYS A 178 -0.74 16.60 -4.06
C LYS A 178 0.32 17.55 -3.47
N GLU A 179 0.36 18.78 -3.95
CA GLU A 179 1.23 19.85 -3.42
C GLU A 179 2.71 19.42 -3.34
N GLY A 180 3.22 18.82 -4.39
CA GLY A 180 4.61 18.36 -4.47
C GLY A 180 4.90 17.01 -3.76
N ASN A 181 3.87 16.29 -3.33
CA ASN A 181 4.04 15.06 -2.54
C ASN A 181 3.61 13.81 -3.30
N CYS A 182 4.30 12.69 -3.05
CA CYS A 182 3.92 11.37 -3.50
C CYS A 182 3.83 10.45 -2.28
N TYR A 183 2.68 9.79 -2.10
CA TYR A 183 2.41 8.92 -0.96
C TYR A 183 1.41 7.81 -1.34
N PRO A 184 1.36 6.71 -0.54
CA PRO A 184 0.53 5.55 -0.88
C PRO A 184 -0.97 5.86 -0.88
N CYS A 185 -1.68 5.23 -1.80
CA CYS A 185 -3.12 5.12 -1.71
C CYS A 185 -3.52 4.11 -0.62
N MET A 186 -4.74 4.22 -0.13
CA MET A 186 -5.37 3.22 0.73
C MET A 186 -6.24 2.29 -0.11
N GLY A 187 -6.10 1.00 0.14
CA GLY A 187 -6.80 -0.01 -0.63
C GLY A 187 -6.48 0.07 -2.12
N CYS A 188 -7.51 0.20 -2.96
CA CYS A 188 -7.31 0.18 -4.40
C CYS A 188 -6.75 1.49 -4.95
N ARG A 189 -7.40 2.62 -4.68
CA ARG A 189 -7.02 3.95 -5.22
C ARG A 189 -7.53 5.11 -4.38
N SER A 190 -7.87 4.90 -3.12
CA SER A 190 -8.31 5.97 -2.23
C SER A 190 -7.09 6.73 -1.70
N PHE A 191 -6.94 7.98 -2.12
CA PHE A 191 -5.88 8.86 -1.62
C PHE A 191 -6.42 9.78 -0.54
N LEU A 192 -5.70 9.85 0.58
CA LEU A 192 -5.98 10.87 1.58
C LEU A 192 -5.70 12.27 1.02
N THR A 193 -6.38 13.27 1.56
CA THR A 193 -6.05 14.67 1.29
C THR A 193 -4.66 15.00 1.85
N VAL A 194 -4.02 16.03 1.30
CA VAL A 194 -2.79 16.56 1.89
C VAL A 194 -3.12 17.10 3.28
N TYR A 195 -2.31 16.74 4.26
CA TYR A 195 -2.41 17.22 5.64
C TYR A 195 -1.03 17.67 6.11
N LYS A 196 -0.98 18.82 6.75
CA LYS A 196 0.22 19.38 7.36
C LYS A 196 0.08 19.38 8.88
N ASP A 197 1.14 18.98 9.55
CA ASP A 197 1.20 18.97 11.02
C ASP A 197 1.35 20.39 11.61
N GLU A 198 1.48 20.47 12.92
CA GLU A 198 1.64 21.73 13.66
C GLU A 198 2.89 22.53 13.23
N ASN A 199 3.87 21.88 12.63
CA ASN A 199 5.09 22.48 12.09
C ASN A 199 4.97 22.80 10.58
N ASN A 200 3.77 22.76 10.02
CA ASN A 200 3.49 22.93 8.59
C ASN A 200 4.21 21.89 7.69
N LYS A 201 4.57 20.72 8.26
CA LYS A 201 5.19 19.62 7.51
C LYS A 201 4.13 18.62 7.04
N PRO A 202 4.22 18.14 5.78
CA PRO A 202 3.32 17.12 5.29
C PRO A 202 3.42 15.84 6.13
N LYS A 203 2.27 15.27 6.48
CA LYS A 203 2.20 14.02 7.23
C LYS A 203 1.46 12.96 6.41
N PHE A 204 2.12 11.86 6.11
CA PHE A 204 1.58 10.78 5.28
C PHE A 204 1.25 9.51 6.06
N TYR A 205 1.96 9.25 7.15
CA TYR A 205 1.80 8.07 8.00
C TYR A 205 0.89 8.32 9.19
N GLY A 206 0.29 7.25 9.69
CA GLY A 206 -0.58 7.30 10.86
C GLY A 206 -1.86 8.09 10.60
N ARG A 207 -2.35 8.07 9.37
CA ARG A 207 -3.61 8.70 8.95
C ARG A 207 -4.60 7.62 8.50
N PHE A 208 -5.86 7.97 8.39
CA PHE A 208 -6.90 6.99 8.07
C PHE A 208 -8.06 7.57 7.28
N ASN A 209 -8.83 6.67 6.67
CA ASN A 209 -10.13 6.96 6.11
C ASN A 209 -11.21 6.47 7.08
N GLN A 210 -12.21 7.30 7.35
CA GLN A 210 -13.31 6.99 8.27
C GLN A 210 -14.28 5.96 7.69
N GLY A 211 -14.24 5.74 6.39
CA GLY A 211 -15.04 4.76 5.69
C GLY A 211 -15.41 5.18 4.28
N VAL A 212 -15.95 4.22 3.54
CA VAL A 212 -16.41 4.38 2.17
C VAL A 212 -17.90 4.06 2.10
N VAL A 213 -18.66 4.86 1.35
CA VAL A 213 -20.00 4.52 0.89
C VAL A 213 -19.97 4.47 -0.62
N THR A 214 -20.55 3.43 -1.21
CA THR A 214 -20.44 3.17 -2.65
C THR A 214 -21.78 3.39 -3.33
N LEU A 215 -21.80 4.26 -4.34
CA LEU A 215 -22.94 4.51 -5.22
C LEU A 215 -23.06 3.36 -6.22
N ASN A 216 -24.21 2.73 -6.30
CA ASN A 216 -24.49 1.66 -7.26
C ASN A 216 -25.06 2.26 -8.56
N LEU A 217 -24.18 2.47 -9.55
CA LEU A 217 -24.59 3.05 -10.83
C LEU A 217 -25.49 2.12 -11.66
N VAL A 218 -25.37 0.81 -11.49
CA VAL A 218 -26.22 -0.17 -12.17
C VAL A 218 -27.67 -0.06 -11.70
N ASP A 219 -27.87 0.07 -10.38
CA ASP A 219 -29.21 0.27 -9.81
C ASP A 219 -29.87 1.54 -10.36
N ILE A 220 -29.12 2.65 -10.42
CA ILE A 220 -29.59 3.92 -10.95
C ILE A 220 -29.99 3.77 -12.43
N ALA A 221 -29.12 3.20 -13.25
CA ALA A 221 -29.36 2.99 -14.66
C ALA A 221 -30.60 2.11 -14.93
N CYS A 222 -30.71 0.98 -14.24
CA CYS A 222 -31.85 0.09 -14.37
C CYS A 222 -33.17 0.76 -13.91
N SER A 223 -33.13 1.49 -12.80
CA SER A 223 -34.27 2.20 -12.25
C SER A 223 -34.77 3.34 -13.13
N SER A 224 -33.87 3.97 -13.91
CA SER A 224 -34.22 5.03 -14.86
C SER A 224 -34.95 4.51 -16.10
N GLY A 225 -34.76 3.22 -16.44
CA GLY A 225 -35.38 2.62 -17.64
C GLY A 225 -34.84 3.22 -18.95
N LYS A 226 -33.59 3.68 -18.98
CA LYS A 226 -32.90 4.38 -20.09
C LYS A 226 -33.31 5.83 -20.31
N ASP A 227 -34.12 6.38 -19.45
CA ASP A 227 -34.48 7.80 -19.45
C ASP A 227 -33.34 8.59 -18.79
N MET A 228 -32.71 9.52 -19.53
CA MET A 228 -31.55 10.29 -19.05
C MET A 228 -31.93 11.30 -17.98
N ASP A 229 -33.07 11.95 -18.07
CA ASP A 229 -33.51 12.92 -17.08
C ASP A 229 -33.82 12.21 -15.75
N LYS A 230 -34.57 11.13 -15.83
CA LYS A 230 -34.83 10.27 -14.68
C LYS A 230 -33.58 9.64 -14.09
N PHE A 231 -32.57 9.34 -14.93
CA PHE A 231 -31.27 8.84 -14.44
C PHE A 231 -30.59 9.86 -13.52
N TRP A 232 -30.55 11.12 -13.92
CA TRP A 232 -29.91 12.18 -13.12
C TRP A 232 -30.71 12.49 -11.86
N ASP A 233 -32.02 12.48 -11.91
CA ASP A 233 -32.86 12.66 -10.71
C ASP A 233 -32.60 11.57 -9.67
N ILE A 234 -32.55 10.29 -10.10
CA ILE A 234 -32.23 9.17 -9.21
C ILE A 234 -30.77 9.24 -8.73
N PHE A 235 -29.85 9.63 -9.60
CA PHE A 235 -28.44 9.79 -9.26
C PHE A 235 -28.27 10.80 -8.13
N ASP A 236 -28.88 11.97 -8.22
CA ASP A 236 -28.79 13.02 -7.21
C ASP A 236 -29.43 12.57 -5.88
N GLU A 237 -30.59 11.90 -5.93
CA GLU A 237 -31.21 11.30 -4.74
C GLU A 237 -30.25 10.30 -4.04
N ARG A 238 -29.65 9.38 -4.80
CA ARG A 238 -28.74 8.37 -4.27
C ARG A 238 -27.43 8.98 -3.77
N LEU A 239 -26.94 10.01 -4.44
CA LEU A 239 -25.75 10.76 -4.01
C LEU A 239 -25.98 11.44 -2.66
N ASP A 240 -27.15 12.07 -2.47
CA ASP A 240 -27.53 12.68 -1.19
C ASP A 240 -27.64 11.64 -0.06
N LEU A 241 -28.18 10.45 -0.35
CA LEU A 241 -28.20 9.35 0.60
C LEU A 241 -26.79 8.87 0.97
N CYS A 242 -25.89 8.77 0.00
CA CYS A 242 -24.48 8.42 0.25
C CYS A 242 -23.80 9.48 1.14
N TYR A 243 -24.04 10.77 0.88
CA TYR A 243 -23.55 11.85 1.74
C TYR A 243 -24.07 11.73 3.17
N LYS A 244 -25.38 11.53 3.36
CA LYS A 244 -26.00 11.35 4.68
C LYS A 244 -25.39 10.13 5.42
N ALA A 245 -25.17 9.03 4.70
CA ALA A 245 -24.54 7.83 5.28
C ALA A 245 -23.08 8.07 5.70
N LEU A 246 -22.30 8.81 4.92
CA LEU A 246 -20.96 9.21 5.27
C LEU A 246 -20.92 10.14 6.49
N MET A 247 -21.83 11.11 6.56
CA MET A 247 -21.96 12.01 7.71
C MET A 247 -22.39 11.26 8.97
N CYS A 248 -23.30 10.29 8.85
CA CYS A 248 -23.68 9.44 9.97
C CYS A 248 -22.48 8.68 10.56
N ARG A 249 -21.59 8.15 9.70
CA ARG A 249 -20.32 7.52 10.15
C ARG A 249 -19.40 8.51 10.85
N HIS A 250 -19.23 9.70 10.29
CA HIS A 250 -18.42 10.76 10.88
C HIS A 250 -18.94 11.16 12.26
N GLU A 251 -20.23 11.43 12.38
CA GLU A 251 -20.87 11.78 13.66
C GLU A 251 -20.73 10.66 14.71
N ARG A 252 -20.78 9.39 14.29
CA ARG A 252 -20.61 8.24 15.18
C ARG A 252 -19.22 8.12 15.77
N LEU A 253 -18.20 8.66 15.11
CA LEU A 253 -16.83 8.66 15.61
C LEU A 253 -16.54 9.78 16.63
N LYS A 254 -17.36 10.81 16.68
CA LYS A 254 -17.21 11.89 17.65
C LYS A 254 -17.31 11.37 19.08
N ASN A 255 -16.53 11.96 19.96
CA ASN A 255 -16.45 11.59 21.38
C ASN A 255 -16.02 10.14 21.64
N THR A 256 -15.55 9.42 20.62
CA THR A 256 -15.04 8.06 20.81
C THR A 256 -13.70 8.11 21.52
N PRO A 257 -13.55 7.43 22.70
CA PRO A 257 -12.30 7.43 23.42
C PRO A 257 -11.26 6.52 22.77
N SER A 258 -10.00 6.88 22.92
CA SER A 258 -8.85 6.11 22.40
C SER A 258 -8.77 4.67 22.95
N ASP A 259 -9.44 4.40 24.07
CA ASP A 259 -9.49 3.09 24.72
C ASP A 259 -10.27 2.03 23.92
N VAL A 260 -11.12 2.46 22.97
CA VAL A 260 -11.91 1.54 22.12
C VAL A 260 -11.01 0.63 21.27
N ALA A 261 -9.88 1.15 20.79
CA ALA A 261 -8.89 0.38 20.05
C ALA A 261 -7.47 0.91 20.32
N PRO A 262 -6.86 0.57 21.45
CA PRO A 262 -5.59 1.14 21.88
C PRO A 262 -4.46 0.95 20.87
N ILE A 263 -4.42 -0.19 20.16
CA ILE A 263 -3.39 -0.45 19.16
C ILE A 263 -3.44 0.58 18.00
N LEU A 264 -4.62 1.04 17.63
CA LEU A 264 -4.81 2.04 16.59
C LEU A 264 -4.51 3.45 17.11
N TRP A 265 -5.04 3.79 18.28
CA TRP A 265 -5.13 5.16 18.74
C TRP A 265 -4.08 5.58 19.75
N GLN A 266 -3.55 4.65 20.56
CA GLN A 266 -2.59 4.95 21.64
C GLN A 266 -1.17 4.50 21.29
N TYR A 267 -1.02 3.36 20.62
CA TYR A 267 0.29 2.73 20.38
C TYR A 267 0.92 3.03 19.01
N GLY A 268 0.32 3.93 18.24
CA GLY A 268 0.96 4.55 17.10
C GLY A 268 0.71 3.89 15.75
N ALA A 269 -0.29 2.99 15.62
CA ALA A 269 -0.69 2.53 14.29
C ALA A 269 -1.31 3.66 13.47
N LEU A 270 -2.22 4.44 14.07
CA LEU A 270 -2.84 5.62 13.46
C LEU A 270 -2.56 6.92 14.24
N ALA A 271 -2.44 6.84 15.55
CA ALA A 271 -2.20 8.00 16.42
C ALA A 271 -1.46 7.59 17.70
N ARG A 272 -1.07 8.57 18.50
CA ARG A 272 -0.48 8.40 19.84
C ARG A 272 -1.25 9.27 20.85
N LEU A 273 -2.55 9.01 20.95
CA LEU A 273 -3.42 9.66 21.93
C LEU A 273 -3.14 9.12 23.34
N LYS A 274 -3.41 9.95 24.33
CA LYS A 274 -3.40 9.49 25.72
C LYS A 274 -4.62 8.61 25.98
N LYS A 275 -4.53 7.77 27.01
CA LYS A 275 -5.67 6.97 27.46
C LYS A 275 -6.85 7.88 27.83
N GLY A 276 -8.05 7.55 27.34
CA GLY A 276 -9.26 8.33 27.54
C GLY A 276 -9.39 9.59 26.67
N GLU A 277 -8.37 9.96 25.91
CA GLU A 277 -8.46 11.09 24.97
C GLU A 277 -9.38 10.71 23.79
N THR A 278 -10.23 11.66 23.34
CA THR A 278 -11.16 11.41 22.23
C THR A 278 -10.51 11.54 20.86
N LEU A 279 -11.13 10.92 19.85
CA LEU A 279 -10.65 10.95 18.47
C LEU A 279 -10.92 12.27 17.75
N ASP A 280 -11.67 13.20 18.36
CA ASP A 280 -12.23 14.39 17.69
C ASP A 280 -11.19 15.18 16.91
N LYS A 281 -10.01 15.41 17.47
CA LYS A 281 -8.94 16.14 16.78
C LYS A 281 -8.40 15.45 15.50
N LEU A 282 -8.67 14.16 15.34
CA LEU A 282 -8.26 13.37 14.18
C LEU A 282 -9.33 13.31 13.09
N LEU A 283 -10.53 13.81 13.36
CA LEU A 283 -11.66 13.75 12.43
C LEU A 283 -11.73 14.94 11.48
N TYR A 284 -11.00 16.02 11.78
CA TYR A 284 -11.09 17.29 11.07
C TYR A 284 -9.78 17.71 10.42
N ASN A 285 -9.84 18.81 9.69
CA ASN A 285 -8.69 19.48 9.05
C ASN A 285 -7.88 18.61 8.09
N GLY A 286 -8.51 17.57 7.52
CA GLY A 286 -7.85 16.67 6.58
C GLY A 286 -6.95 15.59 7.19
N TYR A 287 -6.86 15.48 8.53
CA TYR A 287 -6.10 14.39 9.16
C TYR A 287 -6.66 13.03 8.77
N SER A 288 -7.96 12.87 8.80
CA SER A 288 -8.69 11.75 8.21
C SER A 288 -9.60 12.21 7.08
N THR A 289 -10.04 11.27 6.26
CA THR A 289 -10.95 11.53 5.14
C THR A 289 -12.17 10.62 5.23
N ILE A 290 -13.22 11.01 4.51
CA ILE A 290 -14.34 10.15 4.14
C ILE A 290 -14.31 9.98 2.63
N SER A 291 -14.72 8.82 2.12
CA SER A 291 -14.65 8.52 0.70
C SER A 291 -16.01 8.10 0.14
N LEU A 292 -16.35 8.69 -1.00
CA LEU A 292 -17.44 8.20 -1.85
C LEU A 292 -16.83 7.31 -2.94
N GLY A 293 -17.32 6.10 -3.06
CA GLY A 293 -17.00 5.20 -4.16
C GLY A 293 -18.16 5.09 -5.16
N TYR A 294 -17.90 4.49 -6.29
CA TYR A 294 -18.93 4.07 -7.23
C TYR A 294 -18.58 2.72 -7.83
N ALA A 295 -19.59 1.98 -8.27
CA ALA A 295 -19.45 0.68 -8.89
C ALA A 295 -20.42 0.52 -10.07
N GLY A 296 -20.03 -0.32 -11.04
CA GLY A 296 -20.86 -0.66 -12.18
C GLY A 296 -20.89 0.40 -13.29
N LEU A 297 -19.81 1.18 -13.46
CA LEU A 297 -19.74 2.21 -14.49
C LEU A 297 -19.87 1.63 -15.91
N TYR A 298 -19.18 0.51 -16.18
CA TYR A 298 -19.27 -0.17 -17.48
C TYR A 298 -20.70 -0.59 -17.81
N GLU A 299 -21.34 -1.29 -16.89
CA GLU A 299 -22.71 -1.80 -17.04
C GLU A 299 -23.73 -0.66 -17.17
N CYS A 300 -23.55 0.40 -16.38
CA CYS A 300 -24.35 1.60 -16.42
C CYS A 300 -24.30 2.26 -17.81
N VAL A 301 -23.08 2.56 -18.31
CA VAL A 301 -22.89 3.18 -19.62
C VAL A 301 -23.47 2.30 -20.72
N LYS A 302 -23.16 1.01 -20.71
CA LYS A 302 -23.66 0.07 -21.69
C LYS A 302 -25.20 -0.05 -21.71
N TYR A 303 -25.81 -0.09 -20.54
CA TYR A 303 -27.27 -0.14 -20.43
C TYR A 303 -27.92 1.15 -20.95
N MET A 304 -27.40 2.32 -20.56
CA MET A 304 -27.98 3.61 -20.92
C MET A 304 -27.77 3.97 -22.39
N THR A 305 -26.60 3.68 -22.96
CA THR A 305 -26.19 4.15 -24.29
C THR A 305 -26.14 3.06 -25.37
N GLY A 306 -26.13 1.80 -24.96
CA GLY A 306 -25.89 0.65 -25.85
C GLY A 306 -24.41 0.45 -26.24
N LYS A 307 -23.52 1.35 -25.81
CA LYS A 307 -22.07 1.31 -26.09
C LYS A 307 -21.28 1.19 -24.79
N SER A 308 -20.09 0.64 -24.86
CA SER A 308 -19.15 0.62 -23.73
C SER A 308 -18.20 1.82 -23.80
N HIS A 309 -17.38 1.99 -22.77
CA HIS A 309 -16.29 3.00 -22.76
C HIS A 309 -15.12 2.63 -23.67
N THR A 310 -15.16 1.45 -24.30
CA THR A 310 -14.16 0.95 -25.26
C THR A 310 -14.64 0.99 -26.70
N ASP A 311 -15.86 1.45 -26.98
CA ASP A 311 -16.44 1.54 -28.31
C ASP A 311 -16.13 2.89 -28.98
#